data_113f8add3921425be3d5fa57630519a3
#
_entry.id   113f8add3921425be3d5fa57630519a3
#
_cell.length_a   1.000
_cell.length_b   1.000
_cell.length_c   1.000
_cell.angle_alpha   90.00
_cell.angle_beta   90.00
_cell.angle_gamma   90.00
#
_symmetry.space_group_name_H-M   'P 1'
#
loop_
_entity.id
_entity.type
_entity.pdbx_description
1 polymer ?
#
loop_
_entity_poly.entity_id
_entity_poly.type
_entity_poly.pdbx_seq_one_letter_code
_entity_poly.pdbx_strand_id
1 'polypeptide(L)'
;WWALALLAVAYLLRHRGLRPSAWLLHLALLLILGGSFVTWLTGRQGSLHLRLGEPPATAYLNSDGREQPLPFAVTLENFEIEYYPGTQAPLDFVSRIAIADGEQTRSETVAMNRIARYRGYRFYQSSYDTDGAGSRLSLSYDPWGIGITYTGYLLLLVAMAGQLLDPRGTFRRLLHSRALRGIGLGSLVLFTALPTQAAEPAAPPTLPRPLAEELGHIGIYYNQRICPLSTLARDFAVKLYGKSHYRDLTPEQVLAGWLFY
;
A
#
# COMPACT_ATOMS: atom_id res chain seq x y z
N TRP A 1 11.53 -18.66 -6.37
CA TRP A 1 11.08 -18.08 -7.63
C TRP A 1 11.46 -18.95 -8.82
N TRP A 2 12.70 -19.40 -8.95
CA TRP A 2 13.19 -20.25 -10.03
C TRP A 2 12.42 -21.56 -10.15
N ALA A 3 12.10 -22.21 -9.04
CA ALA A 3 11.31 -23.44 -9.04
C ALA A 3 9.92 -23.23 -9.65
N LEU A 4 9.25 -22.11 -9.33
CA LEU A 4 7.96 -21.77 -9.91
C LEU A 4 8.04 -21.47 -11.40
N ALA A 5 9.07 -20.75 -11.83
CA ALA A 5 9.30 -20.50 -13.27
C ALA A 5 9.57 -21.79 -14.04
N LEU A 6 10.41 -22.67 -13.51
CA LEU A 6 10.70 -23.98 -14.10
C LEU A 6 9.45 -24.88 -14.16
N LEU A 7 8.64 -24.91 -13.11
CA LEU A 7 7.39 -25.64 -13.09
C LEU A 7 6.39 -25.11 -14.14
N ALA A 8 6.27 -23.78 -14.27
CA ALA A 8 5.42 -23.17 -15.29
C ALA A 8 5.88 -23.50 -16.71
N VAL A 9 7.19 -23.43 -16.98
CA VAL A 9 7.77 -23.83 -18.27
C VAL A 9 7.55 -25.31 -18.53
N ALA A 10 7.85 -26.19 -17.56
CA ALA A 10 7.64 -27.63 -17.68
C ALA A 10 6.17 -27.97 -17.94
N TYR A 11 5.26 -27.27 -17.27
CA TYR A 11 3.82 -27.44 -17.50
C TYR A 11 3.43 -27.05 -18.93
N LEU A 12 3.90 -25.91 -19.42
CA LEU A 12 3.63 -25.46 -20.79
C LEU A 12 4.20 -26.42 -21.86
N LEU A 13 5.41 -26.93 -21.64
CA LEU A 13 6.05 -27.86 -22.56
C LEU A 13 5.32 -29.22 -22.57
N ARG A 14 4.83 -29.68 -21.43
CA ARG A 14 4.12 -30.95 -21.31
C ARG A 14 2.71 -30.89 -21.88
N HIS A 15 2.04 -29.75 -21.76
CA HIS A 15 0.63 -29.56 -22.14
C HIS A 15 0.46 -28.72 -23.40
N ARG A 16 1.02 -29.19 -24.52
CA ARG A 16 0.96 -28.51 -25.86
C ARG A 16 -0.46 -28.31 -26.38
N GLY A 17 -1.46 -29.04 -25.87
CA GLY A 17 -2.87 -28.93 -26.21
C GLY A 17 -3.67 -27.92 -25.37
N LEU A 18 -3.01 -27.04 -24.62
CA LEU A 18 -3.68 -26.00 -23.86
C LEU A 18 -4.42 -25.02 -24.77
N ARG A 19 -5.53 -24.51 -24.28
CA ARG A 19 -6.28 -23.43 -24.95
C ARG A 19 -5.44 -22.14 -24.99
N PRO A 20 -5.64 -21.29 -26.01
CA PRO A 20 -4.88 -20.04 -26.15
C PRO A 20 -4.93 -19.16 -24.91
N SER A 21 -6.10 -19.05 -24.25
CA SER A 21 -6.27 -18.27 -23.01
C SER A 21 -5.46 -18.84 -21.83
N ALA A 22 -5.37 -20.18 -21.72
CA ALA A 22 -4.57 -20.82 -20.69
C ALA A 22 -3.06 -20.67 -20.97
N TRP A 23 -2.65 -20.77 -22.24
CA TRP A 23 -1.30 -20.49 -22.66
C TRP A 23 -0.88 -19.06 -22.33
N LEU A 24 -1.74 -18.10 -22.67
CA LEU A 24 -1.53 -16.69 -22.40
C LEU A 24 -1.37 -16.40 -20.91
N LEU A 25 -2.17 -17.08 -20.07
CA LEU A 25 -2.09 -16.94 -18.60
C LEU A 25 -0.73 -17.40 -18.07
N HIS A 26 -0.24 -18.55 -18.49
CA HIS A 26 1.08 -19.03 -18.05
C HIS A 26 2.23 -18.18 -18.59
N LEU A 27 2.11 -17.68 -19.83
CA LEU A 27 3.08 -16.74 -20.40
C LEU A 27 3.10 -15.43 -19.61
N ALA A 28 1.93 -14.92 -19.21
CA ALA A 28 1.82 -13.72 -18.38
C ALA A 28 2.52 -13.91 -17.02
N LEU A 29 2.31 -15.05 -16.37
CA LEU A 29 3.00 -15.39 -15.12
C LEU A 29 4.53 -15.48 -15.32
N LEU A 30 4.98 -16.08 -16.41
CA LEU A 30 6.42 -16.14 -16.73
C LEU A 30 7.02 -14.77 -16.97
N LEU A 31 6.29 -13.86 -17.63
CA LEU A 31 6.73 -12.47 -17.82
C LEU A 31 6.80 -11.72 -16.49
N ILE A 32 5.84 -11.90 -15.59
CA ILE A 32 5.86 -11.30 -14.26
C ILE A 32 7.07 -11.79 -13.46
N LEU A 33 7.30 -13.10 -13.45
CA LEU A 33 8.47 -13.70 -12.79
C LEU A 33 9.79 -13.24 -13.43
N GLY A 34 9.85 -13.21 -14.76
CA GLY A 34 11.01 -12.72 -15.50
C GLY A 34 11.30 -11.26 -15.24
N GLY A 35 10.27 -10.40 -15.22
CA GLY A 35 10.39 -8.99 -14.87
C GLY A 35 10.88 -8.78 -13.45
N SER A 36 10.33 -9.53 -12.50
CA SER A 36 10.78 -9.52 -11.09
C SER A 36 12.24 -9.96 -10.95
N PHE A 37 12.67 -10.93 -11.74
CA PHE A 37 14.06 -11.38 -11.77
C PHE A 37 14.99 -10.31 -12.38
N VAL A 38 14.57 -9.65 -13.46
CA VAL A 38 15.33 -8.54 -14.05
C VAL A 38 15.45 -7.39 -13.04
N THR A 39 14.37 -7.04 -12.33
CA THR A 39 14.41 -6.06 -11.25
C THR A 39 15.42 -6.47 -10.15
N TRP A 40 15.41 -7.73 -9.74
CA TRP A 40 16.37 -8.23 -8.75
C TRP A 40 17.82 -8.14 -9.23
N LEU A 41 18.06 -8.40 -10.52
CA LEU A 41 19.41 -8.38 -11.10
C LEU A 41 19.92 -6.97 -11.36
N THR A 42 19.06 -6.06 -11.85
CA THR A 42 19.46 -4.73 -12.35
C THR A 42 18.95 -3.58 -11.51
N GLY A 43 17.96 -3.83 -10.64
CA GLY A 43 17.35 -2.83 -9.80
C GLY A 43 18.33 -2.30 -8.75
N ARG A 44 18.27 -1.00 -8.51
CA ARG A 44 19.05 -0.32 -7.46
C ARG A 44 18.10 0.48 -6.59
N GLN A 45 18.33 0.43 -5.29
CA GLN A 45 17.54 1.17 -4.32
C GLN A 45 18.45 1.89 -3.35
N GLY A 46 17.98 3.00 -2.83
CA GLY A 46 18.73 3.76 -1.85
C GLY A 46 17.96 4.94 -1.30
N SER A 47 18.67 5.79 -0.57
CA SER A 47 18.15 7.01 0.02
C SER A 47 18.99 8.20 -0.39
N LEU A 48 18.34 9.32 -0.60
CA LEU A 48 18.95 10.60 -0.91
C LEU A 48 18.48 11.61 0.14
N HIS A 49 19.42 12.17 0.88
CA HIS A 49 19.17 13.24 1.83
C HIS A 49 19.54 14.58 1.19
N LEU A 50 18.60 15.50 1.19
CA LEU A 50 18.73 16.83 0.58
C LEU A 50 18.37 17.89 1.61
N ARG A 51 19.14 18.98 1.67
CA ARG A 51 18.86 20.14 2.52
C ARG A 51 18.83 21.42 1.71
N LEU A 52 18.00 22.37 2.16
CA LEU A 52 17.94 23.70 1.55
C LEU A 52 19.29 24.42 1.72
N GLY A 53 19.81 24.98 0.61
CA GLY A 53 21.07 25.71 0.59
C GLY A 53 22.33 24.83 0.58
N GLU A 54 22.22 23.52 0.61
CA GLU A 54 23.35 22.63 0.41
C GLU A 54 23.71 22.45 -1.08
N PRO A 55 24.97 22.09 -1.38
CA PRO A 55 25.38 21.81 -2.75
C PRO A 55 24.59 20.64 -3.37
N PRO A 56 24.48 20.59 -4.71
CA PRO A 56 23.78 19.54 -5.40
C PRO A 56 24.30 18.14 -5.03
N ALA A 57 23.41 17.23 -4.67
CA ALA A 57 23.76 15.86 -4.39
C ALA A 57 24.04 15.10 -5.69
N THR A 58 25.22 14.52 -5.81
CA THR A 58 25.70 13.73 -6.97
C THR A 58 25.83 12.24 -6.66
N ALA A 59 25.45 11.83 -5.46
CA ALA A 59 25.46 10.44 -5.00
C ALA A 59 24.29 10.19 -4.06
N TYR A 60 23.92 8.91 -3.92
CA TYR A 60 22.91 8.43 -2.98
C TYR A 60 23.46 7.28 -2.15
N LEU A 61 22.89 7.01 -0.98
CA LEU A 61 23.23 5.87 -0.15
C LEU A 61 22.39 4.67 -0.57
N ASN A 62 23.04 3.55 -0.94
CA ASN A 62 22.34 2.32 -1.23
C ASN A 62 21.87 1.63 0.06
N SER A 63 21.19 0.47 -0.07
CA SER A 63 20.69 -0.32 1.06
C SER A 63 21.78 -0.78 2.04
N ASP A 64 23.03 -0.87 1.58
CA ASP A 64 24.18 -1.27 2.39
C ASP A 64 24.90 -0.09 3.04
N GLY A 65 24.38 1.14 2.88
CA GLY A 65 24.97 2.36 3.39
C GLY A 65 26.19 2.84 2.61
N ARG A 66 26.41 2.34 1.40
CA ARG A 66 27.51 2.78 0.52
C ARG A 66 27.04 3.86 -0.43
N GLU A 67 27.87 4.86 -0.65
CA GLU A 67 27.60 5.88 -1.65
C GLU A 67 27.68 5.31 -3.07
N GLN A 68 26.67 5.63 -3.86
CA GLN A 68 26.58 5.29 -5.29
C GLN A 68 26.40 6.56 -6.10
N PRO A 69 27.20 6.76 -7.16
CA PRO A 69 27.11 7.98 -7.96
C PRO A 69 25.78 8.05 -8.73
N LEU A 70 25.24 9.25 -8.83
CA LEU A 70 24.15 9.60 -9.73
C LEU A 70 24.70 10.17 -11.03
N PRO A 71 24.12 9.87 -12.18
CA PRO A 71 24.54 10.44 -13.47
C PRO A 71 24.08 11.89 -13.69
N PHE A 72 23.45 12.50 -12.69
CA PHE A 72 22.96 13.87 -12.64
C PHE A 72 23.03 14.39 -11.20
N ALA A 73 22.87 15.67 -11.02
CA ALA A 73 22.84 16.30 -9.70
C ALA A 73 21.41 16.63 -9.26
N VAL A 74 21.14 16.51 -7.97
CA VAL A 74 19.81 16.81 -7.39
C VAL A 74 19.94 17.82 -6.26
N THR A 75 19.15 18.89 -6.31
CA THR A 75 19.11 19.95 -5.28
C THR A 75 17.70 20.06 -4.74
N LEU A 76 17.56 20.33 -3.46
CA LEU A 76 16.30 20.71 -2.86
C LEU A 76 16.05 22.20 -3.04
N GLU A 77 15.03 22.56 -3.82
CA GLU A 77 14.64 23.97 -4.04
C GLU A 77 13.71 24.47 -2.95
N ASN A 78 12.77 23.62 -2.52
CA ASN A 78 11.81 23.94 -1.47
C ASN A 78 11.33 22.67 -0.77
N PHE A 79 11.01 22.80 0.51
CA PHE A 79 10.31 21.77 1.28
C PHE A 79 9.18 22.42 2.07
N GLU A 80 7.99 21.83 1.97
CA GLU A 80 6.77 22.37 2.58
C GLU A 80 5.96 21.26 3.21
N ILE A 81 5.41 21.52 4.39
CA ILE A 81 4.44 20.64 5.04
C ILE A 81 3.07 21.27 4.87
N GLU A 82 2.21 20.60 4.13
CA GLU A 82 0.81 20.99 4.02
C GLU A 82 0.02 20.43 5.21
N TYR A 83 -0.87 21.24 5.78
CA TYR A 83 -1.69 20.85 6.92
C TYR A 83 -3.17 20.81 6.55
N TYR A 84 -3.94 19.95 7.22
CA TYR A 84 -5.39 19.99 7.11
C TYR A 84 -5.93 21.34 7.57
N PRO A 85 -6.90 21.95 6.86
CA PRO A 85 -7.45 23.25 7.21
C PRO A 85 -7.88 23.35 8.67
N GLY A 86 -7.36 24.36 9.38
CA GLY A 86 -7.68 24.62 10.79
C GLY A 86 -7.04 23.64 11.79
N THR A 87 -6.06 22.83 11.37
CA THR A 87 -5.40 21.87 12.25
C THR A 87 -3.86 21.94 12.12
N GLN A 88 -3.15 21.30 13.07
CA GLN A 88 -1.71 21.08 13.01
C GLN A 88 -1.36 19.67 12.49
N ALA A 89 -2.36 18.92 11.97
CA ALA A 89 -2.12 17.59 11.44
C ALA A 89 -1.60 17.69 10.00
N PRO A 90 -0.45 17.08 9.67
CA PRO A 90 0.12 17.10 8.33
C PRO A 90 -0.83 16.40 7.33
N LEU A 91 -1.06 17.05 6.19
CA LEU A 91 -1.80 16.52 5.05
C LEU A 91 -0.84 15.89 4.04
N ASP A 92 0.22 16.59 3.71
CA ASP A 92 1.23 16.15 2.73
C ASP A 92 2.61 16.74 3.06
N PHE A 93 3.64 16.10 2.53
CA PHE A 93 5.04 16.55 2.59
C PHE A 93 5.52 16.76 1.17
N VAL A 94 5.75 18.00 0.80
CA VAL A 94 6.03 18.41 -0.57
C VAL A 94 7.47 18.86 -0.71
N SER A 95 8.28 18.12 -1.45
CA SER A 95 9.65 18.45 -1.81
C SER A 95 9.71 18.90 -3.26
N ARG A 96 10.17 20.12 -3.53
CA ARG A 96 10.49 20.56 -4.88
C ARG A 96 11.99 20.38 -5.10
N ILE A 97 12.35 19.59 -6.10
CA ILE A 97 13.74 19.25 -6.42
C ILE A 97 14.10 19.73 -7.81
N ALA A 98 15.30 20.27 -7.97
CA ALA A 98 15.92 20.52 -9.27
C ALA A 98 16.84 19.36 -9.62
N ILE A 99 16.68 18.82 -10.83
CA ILE A 99 17.53 17.77 -11.39
C ILE A 99 18.35 18.42 -12.50
N ALA A 100 19.67 18.50 -12.31
CA ALA A 100 20.60 19.07 -13.27
C ALA A 100 21.40 17.96 -13.98
N ASP A 101 21.28 17.89 -15.31
CA ASP A 101 21.96 16.91 -16.18
C ASP A 101 22.64 17.66 -17.32
N GLY A 102 23.94 17.94 -17.16
CA GLY A 102 24.67 18.83 -18.05
C GLY A 102 24.11 20.25 -17.99
N GLU A 103 23.73 20.79 -19.15
CA GLU A 103 23.17 22.15 -19.26
C GLU A 103 21.64 22.19 -18.98
N GLN A 104 20.99 21.04 -18.85
CA GLN A 104 19.54 20.98 -18.63
C GLN A 104 19.23 20.88 -17.15
N THR A 105 18.38 21.77 -16.67
CA THR A 105 17.82 21.68 -15.31
C THR A 105 16.31 21.53 -15.41
N ARG A 106 15.77 20.58 -14.67
CA ARG A 106 14.34 20.28 -14.59
C ARG A 106 13.88 20.30 -13.15
N SER A 107 12.89 21.12 -12.84
CA SER A 107 12.25 21.14 -11.53
C SER A 107 11.10 20.12 -11.49
N GLU A 108 11.09 19.28 -10.45
CA GLU A 108 10.09 18.25 -10.21
C GLU A 108 9.58 18.33 -8.77
N THR A 109 8.32 17.93 -8.57
CA THR A 109 7.72 17.88 -7.24
C THR A 109 7.55 16.44 -6.80
N VAL A 110 8.02 16.15 -5.59
CA VAL A 110 7.86 14.86 -4.90
C VAL A 110 6.99 15.07 -3.67
N ALA A 111 5.94 14.30 -3.53
CA ALA A 111 5.01 14.32 -2.40
C ALA A 111 4.59 12.89 -2.03
N MET A 112 3.81 12.69 -0.96
CA MET A 112 3.43 11.34 -0.51
C MET A 112 2.78 10.51 -1.62
N ASN A 113 1.94 11.13 -2.46
CA ASN A 113 1.25 10.48 -3.57
C ASN A 113 1.74 10.91 -4.96
N ARG A 114 2.85 11.67 -5.02
CA ARG A 114 3.42 12.19 -6.26
C ARG A 114 4.91 11.88 -6.32
N ILE A 115 5.31 11.05 -7.26
CA ILE A 115 6.70 10.64 -7.46
C ILE A 115 7.32 11.44 -8.62
N ALA A 116 8.58 11.83 -8.49
CA ALA A 116 9.37 12.32 -9.61
C ALA A 116 10.05 11.16 -10.34
N ARG A 117 10.18 11.29 -11.66
CA ARG A 117 10.82 10.28 -12.52
C ARG A 117 11.81 10.94 -13.46
N TYR A 118 13.04 10.45 -13.46
CA TYR A 118 14.07 10.93 -14.35
C TYR A 118 15.05 9.82 -14.75
N ARG A 119 15.29 9.60 -16.04
CA ARG A 119 16.23 8.60 -16.61
C ARG A 119 16.13 7.20 -15.97
N GLY A 120 14.93 6.73 -15.66
CA GLY A 120 14.69 5.43 -15.00
C GLY A 120 14.78 5.46 -13.47
N TYR A 121 15.24 6.56 -12.88
CA TYR A 121 15.19 6.81 -11.45
C TYR A 121 13.80 7.31 -11.03
N ARG A 122 13.37 6.90 -9.84
CA ARG A 122 12.13 7.29 -9.21
C ARG A 122 12.43 7.78 -7.81
N PHE A 123 11.90 8.96 -7.48
CA PHE A 123 12.06 9.59 -6.18
C PHE A 123 10.73 9.58 -5.45
N TYR A 124 10.76 9.11 -4.21
CA TYR A 124 9.60 9.02 -3.33
C TYR A 124 9.87 9.80 -2.06
N GLN A 125 8.88 10.53 -1.55
CA GLN A 125 8.97 11.17 -0.25
C GLN A 125 9.02 10.08 0.84
N SER A 126 10.07 10.08 1.66
CA SER A 126 10.29 9.08 2.70
C SER A 126 10.18 9.67 4.11
N SER A 127 10.96 10.71 4.38
CA SER A 127 10.93 11.44 5.65
C SER A 127 11.46 12.86 5.45
N TYR A 128 11.52 13.63 6.51
CA TYR A 128 12.05 15.00 6.51
C TYR A 128 12.82 15.27 7.80
N ASP A 129 13.62 16.34 7.81
CA ASP A 129 14.33 16.76 8.99
C ASP A 129 13.41 17.56 9.92
N THR A 130 13.56 17.39 11.23
CA THR A 130 12.69 18.03 12.25
C THR A 130 12.74 19.56 12.23
N ASP A 131 13.78 20.14 11.64
CA ASP A 131 13.93 21.60 11.45
C ASP A 131 13.18 22.13 10.21
N GLY A 132 12.56 21.23 9.42
CA GLY A 132 11.83 21.58 8.19
C GLY A 132 12.74 22.05 7.04
N ALA A 133 14.06 21.97 7.18
CA ALA A 133 15.01 22.44 6.17
C ALA A 133 15.59 21.32 5.29
N GLY A 134 15.23 20.06 5.56
CA GLY A 134 15.73 18.90 4.84
C GLY A 134 14.65 17.88 4.51
N SER A 135 14.84 17.19 3.41
CA SER A 135 13.99 16.11 2.92
C SER A 135 14.82 14.87 2.64
N ARG A 136 14.26 13.71 3.02
CA ARG A 136 14.83 12.39 2.70
C ARG A 136 13.95 11.72 1.66
N LEU A 137 14.53 11.43 0.52
CA LEU A 137 13.87 10.77 -0.58
C LEU A 137 14.35 9.33 -0.68
N SER A 138 13.43 8.38 -0.83
CA SER A 138 13.77 7.03 -1.29
C SER A 138 13.96 7.06 -2.80
N LEU A 139 15.01 6.40 -3.27
CA LEU A 139 15.38 6.32 -4.67
C LEU A 139 15.29 4.89 -5.14
N SER A 140 14.65 4.68 -6.28
CA SER A 140 14.57 3.38 -6.97
C SER A 140 14.93 3.56 -8.44
N TYR A 141 15.84 2.72 -8.92
CA TYR A 141 16.22 2.64 -10.32
C TYR A 141 15.89 1.26 -10.85
N ASP A 142 14.95 1.17 -11.77
CA ASP A 142 14.58 -0.06 -12.46
C ASP A 142 14.05 0.28 -13.86
N PRO A 143 14.95 0.37 -14.85
CA PRO A 143 14.57 0.77 -16.20
C PRO A 143 13.86 -0.34 -16.98
N TRP A 144 14.10 -1.61 -16.67
CA TRP A 144 13.64 -2.75 -17.47
C TRP A 144 12.62 -3.64 -16.79
N GLY A 145 12.88 -4.02 -15.53
CA GLY A 145 12.07 -5.02 -14.84
C GLY A 145 10.62 -4.60 -14.66
N ILE A 146 10.40 -3.33 -14.35
CA ILE A 146 9.06 -2.77 -14.20
C ILE A 146 8.27 -2.87 -15.50
N GLY A 147 8.85 -2.50 -16.65
CA GLY A 147 8.20 -2.56 -17.95
C GLY A 147 7.78 -3.99 -18.31
N ILE A 148 8.66 -4.96 -18.09
CA ILE A 148 8.39 -6.38 -18.33
C ILE A 148 7.26 -6.88 -17.41
N THR A 149 7.33 -6.56 -16.12
CA THR A 149 6.32 -6.97 -15.13
C THR A 149 4.94 -6.38 -15.45
N TYR A 150 4.86 -5.09 -15.80
CA TYR A 150 3.57 -4.46 -16.17
C TYR A 150 2.99 -5.03 -17.47
N THR A 151 3.84 -5.39 -18.44
CA THR A 151 3.41 -6.11 -19.65
C THR A 151 2.82 -7.47 -19.26
N GLY A 152 3.45 -8.17 -18.31
CA GLY A 152 2.92 -9.40 -17.74
C GLY A 152 1.55 -9.23 -17.07
N TYR A 153 1.36 -8.16 -16.30
CA TYR A 153 0.05 -7.86 -15.69
C TYR A 153 -1.04 -7.57 -16.71
N LEU A 154 -0.74 -6.78 -17.74
CA LEU A 154 -1.69 -6.53 -18.82
C LEU A 154 -2.09 -7.83 -19.51
N LEU A 155 -1.10 -8.66 -19.85
CA LEU A 155 -1.33 -9.96 -20.48
C LEU A 155 -2.14 -10.89 -19.58
N LEU A 156 -1.91 -10.86 -18.26
CA LEU A 156 -2.67 -11.61 -17.27
C LEU A 156 -4.15 -11.22 -17.29
N LEU A 157 -4.44 -9.92 -17.29
CA LEU A 157 -5.82 -9.41 -17.38
C LEU A 157 -6.52 -9.89 -18.66
N VAL A 158 -5.82 -9.78 -19.80
CA VAL A 158 -6.35 -10.26 -21.09
C VAL A 158 -6.58 -11.78 -21.08
N ALA A 159 -5.65 -12.55 -20.53
CA ALA A 159 -5.78 -14.00 -20.39
C ALA A 159 -6.96 -14.39 -19.48
N MET A 160 -7.14 -13.71 -18.36
CA MET A 160 -8.28 -13.93 -17.44
C MET A 160 -9.61 -13.61 -18.13
N ALA A 161 -9.71 -12.47 -18.81
CA ALA A 161 -10.88 -12.11 -19.60
C ALA A 161 -11.17 -13.17 -20.67
N GLY A 162 -10.13 -13.61 -21.40
CA GLY A 162 -10.23 -14.67 -22.40
C GLY A 162 -10.75 -15.99 -21.82
N GLN A 163 -10.33 -16.36 -20.60
CA GLN A 163 -10.85 -17.57 -19.94
C GLN A 163 -12.31 -17.44 -19.50
N LEU A 164 -12.73 -16.26 -19.07
CA LEU A 164 -14.13 -15.99 -18.70
C LEU A 164 -15.04 -15.98 -19.92
N LEU A 165 -14.58 -15.44 -21.03
CA LEU A 165 -15.34 -15.31 -22.26
C LEU A 165 -15.34 -16.56 -23.14
N ASP A 166 -14.39 -17.51 -22.95
CA ASP A 166 -14.27 -18.74 -23.76
C ASP A 166 -15.54 -19.59 -23.61
N PRO A 167 -16.33 -19.79 -24.70
CA PRO A 167 -17.57 -20.58 -24.64
C PRO A 167 -17.34 -22.02 -24.22
N ARG A 168 -16.18 -22.57 -24.53
CA ARG A 168 -15.76 -23.93 -24.19
C ARG A 168 -14.93 -23.98 -22.92
N GLY A 169 -14.75 -22.85 -22.24
CA GLY A 169 -13.97 -22.68 -21.01
C GLY A 169 -14.52 -23.48 -19.84
N THR A 170 -13.63 -23.86 -18.95
CA THR A 170 -13.99 -24.53 -17.69
C THR A 170 -14.96 -23.69 -16.88
N PHE A 171 -14.76 -22.36 -16.87
CA PHE A 171 -15.62 -21.41 -16.16
C PHE A 171 -17.07 -21.48 -16.65
N ARG A 172 -17.31 -21.32 -17.97
CA ARG A 172 -18.67 -21.43 -18.53
C ARG A 172 -19.28 -22.82 -18.34
N ARG A 173 -18.48 -23.87 -18.50
CA ARG A 173 -18.93 -25.24 -18.25
C ARG A 173 -19.36 -25.45 -16.79
N LEU A 174 -18.64 -24.87 -15.82
CA LEU A 174 -19.01 -24.91 -14.41
C LEU A 174 -20.29 -24.09 -14.15
N LEU A 175 -20.41 -22.89 -14.72
CA LEU A 175 -21.63 -22.08 -14.60
C LEU A 175 -22.89 -22.79 -15.13
N HIS A 176 -22.74 -23.65 -16.16
CA HIS A 176 -23.83 -24.42 -16.74
C HIS A 176 -23.97 -25.80 -16.11
N SER A 177 -23.15 -26.17 -15.12
CA SER A 177 -23.27 -27.44 -14.42
C SER A 177 -24.56 -27.50 -13.57
N ARG A 178 -25.21 -28.65 -13.54
CA ARG A 178 -26.44 -28.87 -12.74
C ARG A 178 -26.22 -28.59 -11.24
N ALA A 179 -25.00 -28.85 -10.74
CA ALA A 179 -24.63 -28.60 -9.36
C ALA A 179 -24.66 -27.10 -9.01
N LEU A 180 -24.21 -26.20 -9.92
CA LEU A 180 -24.22 -24.76 -9.70
C LEU A 180 -25.54 -24.07 -10.04
N ARG A 181 -26.35 -24.65 -10.95
CA ARG A 181 -27.70 -24.11 -11.22
C ARG A 181 -28.61 -24.18 -10.00
N GLY A 182 -28.47 -25.24 -9.17
CA GLY A 182 -29.16 -25.32 -7.89
C GLY A 182 -28.64 -24.40 -6.82
N ILE A 183 -27.30 -24.19 -6.78
CA ILE A 183 -26.65 -23.37 -5.79
C ILE A 183 -26.75 -21.87 -6.17
N GLY A 184 -26.68 -21.52 -7.46
CA GLY A 184 -26.70 -20.11 -7.91
C GLY A 184 -28.01 -19.38 -7.62
N LEU A 185 -29.15 -20.04 -7.79
CA LEU A 185 -30.45 -19.51 -7.38
C LEU A 185 -30.63 -19.62 -5.86
N GLY A 186 -30.20 -20.74 -5.26
CA GLY A 186 -30.29 -20.97 -3.82
C GLY A 186 -29.36 -20.02 -3.01
N SER A 187 -28.12 -19.76 -3.47
CA SER A 187 -27.23 -18.86 -2.76
C SER A 187 -27.61 -17.40 -2.95
N LEU A 188 -28.14 -17.00 -4.10
CA LEU A 188 -28.68 -15.64 -4.28
C LEU A 188 -29.92 -15.44 -3.39
N VAL A 189 -30.81 -16.42 -3.33
CA VAL A 189 -31.98 -16.42 -2.43
C VAL A 189 -31.54 -16.55 -0.97
N LEU A 190 -30.50 -17.34 -0.67
CA LEU A 190 -29.95 -17.46 0.69
C LEU A 190 -29.24 -16.16 1.11
N PHE A 191 -28.54 -15.46 0.20
CA PHE A 191 -27.92 -14.15 0.48
C PHE A 191 -28.96 -13.02 0.64
N THR A 192 -30.12 -13.14 -0.01
CA THR A 192 -31.21 -12.16 0.13
C THR A 192 -32.24 -12.55 1.18
N ALA A 193 -32.36 -13.85 1.49
CA ALA A 193 -33.36 -14.40 2.42
C ALA A 193 -32.79 -14.83 3.77
N LEU A 194 -31.47 -14.83 3.95
CA LEU A 194 -30.95 -14.77 5.30
C LEU A 194 -31.35 -13.40 5.82
N PRO A 195 -32.34 -13.31 6.75
CA PRO A 195 -32.31 -12.18 7.62
C PRO A 195 -30.87 -12.20 8.16
N THR A 196 -30.12 -11.16 7.97
CA THR A 196 -28.95 -10.87 8.78
C THR A 196 -29.45 -10.62 10.20
N GLN A 197 -29.96 -11.65 10.86
CA GLN A 197 -29.70 -11.85 12.24
C GLN A 197 -28.19 -12.15 12.27
N ALA A 198 -27.39 -11.11 12.05
CA ALA A 198 -26.09 -11.06 12.66
C ALA A 198 -26.40 -11.46 14.11
N ALA A 199 -26.04 -12.68 14.50
CA ALA A 199 -25.99 -13.04 15.89
C ALA A 199 -25.26 -11.86 16.49
N GLU A 200 -25.97 -11.12 17.35
CA GLU A 200 -25.41 -9.90 17.92
C GLU A 200 -24.05 -10.31 18.45
N PRO A 201 -22.95 -9.82 17.88
CA PRO A 201 -21.64 -10.34 18.24
C PRO A 201 -21.55 -10.18 19.73
N ALA A 202 -21.24 -11.28 20.44
CA ALA A 202 -21.13 -11.28 21.90
C ALA A 202 -20.40 -9.99 22.29
N ALA A 203 -20.92 -9.30 23.31
CA ALA A 203 -20.35 -8.03 23.72
C ALA A 203 -18.82 -8.22 23.86
N PRO A 204 -17.99 -7.37 23.24
CA PRO A 204 -16.55 -7.56 23.30
C PRO A 204 -16.12 -7.59 24.77
N PRO A 205 -15.16 -8.44 25.15
CA PRO A 205 -14.68 -8.49 26.51
C PRO A 205 -14.16 -7.11 26.90
N THR A 206 -14.58 -6.63 28.07
CA THR A 206 -14.19 -5.32 28.57
C THR A 206 -14.28 -5.30 30.10
N LEU A 207 -13.78 -4.23 30.72
CA LEU A 207 -13.88 -4.05 32.16
C LEU A 207 -15.33 -3.76 32.60
N PRO A 208 -15.70 -4.19 33.81
CA PRO A 208 -16.96 -3.76 34.42
C PRO A 208 -17.07 -2.23 34.46
N ARG A 209 -18.26 -1.71 34.20
CA ARG A 209 -18.50 -0.26 34.09
C ARG A 209 -17.95 0.57 35.27
N PRO A 210 -18.13 0.19 36.53
CA PRO A 210 -17.58 0.98 37.65
C PRO A 210 -16.06 1.08 37.62
N LEU A 211 -15.37 0.00 37.25
CA LEU A 211 -13.91 -0.04 37.16
C LEU A 211 -13.40 0.76 35.96
N ALA A 212 -14.10 0.75 34.85
CA ALA A 212 -13.77 1.55 33.70
C ALA A 212 -13.94 3.05 33.95
N GLU A 213 -14.99 3.44 34.69
CA GLU A 213 -15.22 4.82 35.10
C GLU A 213 -14.12 5.31 36.04
N GLU A 214 -13.68 4.51 37.02
CA GLU A 214 -12.54 4.84 37.90
C GLU A 214 -11.24 5.02 37.10
N LEU A 215 -10.98 4.13 36.16
CA LEU A 215 -9.85 4.28 35.20
C LEU A 215 -9.93 5.61 34.45
N GLY A 216 -11.12 6.03 34.07
CA GLY A 216 -11.36 7.29 33.36
C GLY A 216 -10.90 8.54 34.13
N HIS A 217 -10.79 8.49 35.46
CA HIS A 217 -10.32 9.59 36.30
C HIS A 217 -8.80 9.72 36.39
N ILE A 218 -8.04 8.72 35.89
CA ILE A 218 -6.57 8.78 35.92
C ILE A 218 -6.11 9.96 35.07
N GLY A 219 -5.26 10.82 35.64
CA GLY A 219 -4.64 11.93 34.93
C GLY A 219 -3.56 11.42 33.95
N ILE A 220 -3.67 11.78 32.69
CA ILE A 220 -2.70 11.43 31.63
C ILE A 220 -2.23 12.68 30.91
N TYR A 221 -1.05 12.61 30.30
CA TYR A 221 -0.58 13.65 29.38
C TYR A 221 -1.02 13.32 27.96
N TYR A 222 -1.97 14.10 27.43
CA TYR A 222 -2.55 13.90 26.11
C TYR A 222 -2.85 15.23 25.44
N ASN A 223 -2.54 15.37 24.15
CA ASN A 223 -2.69 16.61 23.37
C ASN A 223 -2.03 17.82 24.06
N GLN A 224 -0.77 17.66 24.54
CA GLN A 224 0.05 18.69 25.19
C GLN A 224 -0.53 19.26 26.49
N ARG A 225 -1.43 18.53 27.12
CA ARG A 225 -2.03 18.91 28.42
C ARG A 225 -2.28 17.70 29.31
N ILE A 226 -2.33 17.93 30.61
CA ILE A 226 -2.79 16.92 31.56
C ILE A 226 -4.32 16.90 31.54
N CYS A 227 -4.92 15.76 31.27
CA CYS A 227 -6.36 15.57 31.24
C CYS A 227 -6.72 14.17 31.75
N PRO A 228 -8.00 13.93 32.17
CA PRO A 228 -8.46 12.60 32.53
C PRO A 228 -8.37 11.61 31.36
N LEU A 229 -8.14 10.33 31.64
CA LEU A 229 -8.12 9.26 30.66
C LEU A 229 -9.45 9.17 29.87
N SER A 230 -10.57 9.56 30.48
CA SER A 230 -11.87 9.66 29.82
C SER A 230 -11.88 10.57 28.61
N THR A 231 -11.02 11.60 28.57
CA THR A 231 -10.85 12.46 27.38
C THR A 231 -10.27 11.67 26.22
N LEU A 232 -9.17 10.93 26.45
CA LEU A 232 -8.58 10.03 25.46
C LEU A 232 -9.56 8.94 25.03
N ALA A 233 -10.27 8.33 25.99
CA ALA A 233 -11.25 7.28 25.71
C ALA A 233 -12.36 7.76 24.78
N ARG A 234 -12.87 8.98 25.00
CA ARG A 234 -13.87 9.59 24.12
C ARG A 234 -13.33 9.87 22.72
N ASP A 235 -12.15 10.47 22.62
CA ASP A 235 -11.50 10.75 21.33
C ASP A 235 -11.22 9.45 20.58
N PHE A 236 -10.79 8.41 21.27
CA PHE A 236 -10.55 7.08 20.72
C PHE A 236 -11.84 6.47 20.16
N ALA A 237 -12.92 6.46 20.95
CA ALA A 237 -14.21 5.93 20.52
C ALA A 237 -14.76 6.68 19.29
N VAL A 238 -14.65 8.02 19.28
CA VAL A 238 -15.08 8.85 18.14
C VAL A 238 -14.24 8.57 16.90
N LYS A 239 -12.93 8.43 17.02
CA LYS A 239 -12.04 8.12 15.86
C LYS A 239 -12.30 6.71 15.32
N LEU A 240 -12.60 5.75 16.18
CA LEU A 240 -12.80 4.36 15.79
C LEU A 240 -14.19 4.10 15.22
N TYR A 241 -15.21 4.67 15.82
CA TYR A 241 -16.62 4.33 15.54
C TYR A 241 -17.48 5.52 15.07
N GLY A 242 -16.95 6.74 15.11
CA GLY A 242 -17.68 7.96 14.77
C GLY A 242 -18.64 8.48 15.86
N LYS A 243 -18.74 7.80 17.02
CA LYS A 243 -19.59 8.17 18.15
C LYS A 243 -18.82 7.99 19.45
N SER A 244 -19.19 8.72 20.50
CA SER A 244 -18.54 8.65 21.80
C SER A 244 -18.84 7.38 22.60
N HIS A 245 -19.74 6.52 22.16
CA HIS A 245 -20.11 5.26 22.80
C HIS A 245 -20.31 4.18 21.73
N TYR A 246 -20.07 2.93 22.07
CA TYR A 246 -20.31 1.78 21.22
C TYR A 246 -21.34 0.86 21.87
N ARG A 247 -22.56 0.78 21.29
CA ARG A 247 -23.72 0.11 21.90
C ARG A 247 -23.96 0.66 23.32
N ASP A 248 -24.02 -0.22 24.32
CA ASP A 248 -24.22 0.15 25.72
C ASP A 248 -22.90 0.36 26.49
N LEU A 249 -21.74 0.30 25.81
CA LEU A 249 -20.43 0.48 26.41
C LEU A 249 -20.04 1.95 26.48
N THR A 250 -19.51 2.36 27.64
CA THR A 250 -18.93 3.70 27.80
C THR A 250 -17.61 3.84 27.02
N PRO A 251 -17.15 5.08 26.71
CA PRO A 251 -15.87 5.29 26.04
C PRO A 251 -14.70 4.61 26.79
N GLU A 252 -14.72 4.65 28.11
CA GLU A 252 -13.70 4.02 28.95
C GLU A 252 -13.71 2.49 28.82
N GLN A 253 -14.90 1.89 28.73
CA GLN A 253 -15.04 0.46 28.47
C GLN A 253 -14.53 0.08 27.09
N VAL A 254 -14.82 0.89 26.07
CA VAL A 254 -14.31 0.69 24.72
C VAL A 254 -12.78 0.74 24.70
N LEU A 255 -12.19 1.76 25.32
CA LEU A 255 -10.72 1.89 25.41
C LEU A 255 -10.11 0.73 26.20
N ALA A 256 -10.70 0.36 27.34
CA ALA A 256 -10.23 -0.76 28.16
C ALA A 256 -10.30 -2.11 27.41
N GLY A 257 -11.36 -2.34 26.65
CA GLY A 257 -11.48 -3.52 25.81
C GLY A 257 -10.35 -3.65 24.77
N TRP A 258 -9.87 -2.54 24.23
CA TRP A 258 -8.75 -2.50 23.28
C TRP A 258 -7.37 -2.60 23.95
N LEU A 259 -7.24 -2.19 25.20
CA LEU A 259 -5.95 -2.20 25.91
C LEU A 259 -5.66 -3.53 26.60
N PHE A 260 -6.69 -4.25 27.05
CA PHE A 260 -6.52 -5.39 27.94
C PHE A 260 -7.01 -6.73 27.36
N TYR A 261 -7.76 -6.71 26.24
CA TYR A 261 -8.32 -7.90 25.58
C TYR A 261 -8.09 -7.90 24.09
#